data_f64a9e325d9d95c727685fe9d97c02f0
#
_entry.id   f64a9e325d9d95c727685fe9d97c02f0
#
_cell.length_a   1.000
_cell.length_b   1.000
_cell.length_c   1.000
_cell.angle_alpha   90.00
_cell.angle_beta   90.00
_cell.angle_gamma   90.00
#
_symmetry.space_group_name_H-M   'P 1'
#
loop_
_entity.id
_entity.type
_entity.pdbx_description
1 polymer ?
#
loop_
_entity_poly.entity_id
_entity_poly.type
_entity_poly.pdbx_seq_one_letter_code
_entity_poly.pdbx_strand_id
1 'polypeptide(L)'
;VTISQFRFQWQDQVFVIGASIGVVAVTAQFEDAVALTRAADSGCYLAKNASRNSYFIVEEQAGALDHLTQERHYLAIVRRALLTDSFELYAQPIVPLSHANGSHLEILLRLKDEFGELISPAVFIPLAERQGLMCDIDEWVVSHVLSRLEQELLSLRHLDKIAINISGISLSDHKFLKKIKKLIKASTVPADMLCFEITETAAVSNMAQAQLFIQALRLLGCHFALDDFGVGMSSF
;
A
#
# COMPACT_ATOMS: atom_id res chain seq x y z
N VAL A 1 13.31 -21.32 -24.46
CA VAL A 1 14.19 -20.75 -23.41
C VAL A 1 13.29 -20.36 -22.25
N THR A 2 13.45 -21.00 -21.12
CA THR A 2 12.69 -20.65 -19.92
C THR A 2 13.31 -19.42 -19.27
N ILE A 3 12.48 -18.55 -18.67
CA ILE A 3 12.93 -17.32 -18.00
C ILE A 3 14.03 -17.64 -16.97
N SER A 4 13.96 -18.79 -16.29
CA SER A 4 14.94 -19.24 -15.31
C SER A 4 16.34 -19.50 -15.90
N GLN A 5 16.46 -19.71 -17.19
CA GLN A 5 17.74 -19.90 -17.88
C GLN A 5 18.33 -18.58 -18.42
N PHE A 6 17.53 -17.51 -18.41
CA PHE A 6 17.99 -16.21 -18.84
C PHE A 6 18.96 -15.61 -17.83
N ARG A 7 20.07 -15.09 -18.33
CA ARG A 7 21.09 -14.38 -17.55
C ARG A 7 21.09 -12.93 -18.00
N PHE A 8 20.62 -12.06 -17.15
CA PHE A 8 20.66 -10.62 -17.40
C PHE A 8 22.03 -10.08 -16.99
N GLN A 9 22.77 -9.54 -17.95
CA GLN A 9 24.07 -8.93 -17.70
C GLN A 9 23.91 -7.42 -17.71
N TRP A 10 24.35 -6.80 -16.62
CA TRP A 10 24.42 -5.36 -16.50
C TRP A 10 25.79 -4.95 -15.95
N GLN A 11 26.52 -4.14 -16.70
CA GLN A 11 27.93 -3.86 -16.43
C GLN A 11 28.72 -5.18 -16.30
N ASP A 12 29.48 -5.36 -15.20
CA ASP A 12 30.26 -6.58 -14.93
C ASP A 12 29.53 -7.62 -14.07
N GLN A 13 28.22 -7.42 -13.84
CA GLN A 13 27.40 -8.32 -12.99
C GLN A 13 26.40 -9.12 -13.82
N VAL A 14 26.22 -10.37 -13.42
CA VAL A 14 25.23 -11.29 -14.01
C VAL A 14 24.11 -11.54 -13.01
N PHE A 15 22.89 -11.20 -13.40
CA PHE A 15 21.70 -11.40 -12.59
C PHE A 15 20.92 -12.62 -13.09
N VAL A 16 20.55 -13.49 -12.16
CA VAL A 16 19.60 -14.57 -12.39
C VAL A 16 18.22 -14.05 -12.07
N ILE A 17 17.34 -14.02 -13.07
CA ILE A 17 15.97 -13.56 -12.89
C ILE A 17 15.02 -14.76 -12.88
N GLY A 18 13.93 -14.64 -12.13
CA GLY A 18 12.82 -15.58 -12.11
C GLY A 18 11.51 -14.84 -12.33
N ALA A 19 10.48 -15.56 -12.75
CA ALA A 19 9.13 -15.03 -12.88
C ALA A 19 8.13 -15.97 -12.20
N SER A 20 7.18 -15.38 -11.49
CA SER A 20 5.98 -16.09 -11.04
C SER A 20 4.82 -15.64 -11.92
N ILE A 21 4.13 -16.60 -12.52
CA ILE A 21 3.17 -16.35 -13.61
C ILE A 21 1.81 -16.91 -13.22
N GLY A 22 0.77 -16.06 -13.25
CA GLY A 22 -0.63 -16.50 -13.20
C GLY A 22 -1.16 -16.73 -14.61
N VAL A 23 -1.80 -17.85 -14.84
CA VAL A 23 -2.40 -18.21 -16.14
C VAL A 23 -3.90 -18.39 -15.94
N VAL A 24 -4.70 -17.71 -16.75
CA VAL A 24 -6.17 -17.77 -16.71
C VAL A 24 -6.66 -18.05 -18.14
N ALA A 25 -7.59 -19.00 -18.29
CA ALA A 25 -8.28 -19.20 -19.55
C ALA A 25 -9.29 -18.06 -19.77
N VAL A 26 -9.28 -17.45 -20.95
CA VAL A 26 -10.26 -16.43 -21.33
C VAL A 26 -11.56 -17.15 -21.73
N THR A 27 -12.54 -17.12 -20.86
CA THR A 27 -13.84 -17.75 -21.06
C THR A 27 -14.98 -16.76 -20.87
N ALA A 28 -16.20 -17.10 -21.26
CA ALA A 28 -17.38 -16.24 -21.17
C ALA A 28 -17.86 -15.96 -19.73
N GLN A 29 -17.26 -16.60 -18.72
CA GLN A 29 -17.60 -16.38 -17.31
C GLN A 29 -17.04 -15.08 -16.71
N PHE A 30 -16.01 -14.50 -17.36
CA PHE A 30 -15.48 -13.21 -16.91
C PHE A 30 -16.32 -12.08 -17.49
N GLU A 31 -16.88 -11.26 -16.61
CA GLU A 31 -17.75 -10.14 -16.98
C GLU A 31 -16.99 -9.06 -17.77
N ASP A 32 -15.71 -8.87 -17.45
CA ASP A 32 -14.85 -7.87 -18.07
C ASP A 32 -13.34 -8.21 -17.99
N ALA A 33 -12.53 -7.41 -18.66
CA ALA A 33 -11.08 -7.57 -18.64
C ALA A 33 -10.47 -7.33 -17.24
N VAL A 34 -11.14 -6.57 -16.39
CA VAL A 34 -10.68 -6.29 -15.02
C VAL A 34 -10.82 -7.53 -14.15
N ALA A 35 -11.93 -8.26 -14.28
CA ALA A 35 -12.14 -9.53 -13.58
C ALA A 35 -11.10 -10.58 -14.02
N LEU A 36 -10.82 -10.65 -15.33
CA LEU A 36 -9.79 -11.53 -15.89
C LEU A 36 -8.40 -11.21 -15.36
N THR A 37 -8.03 -9.92 -15.34
CA THR A 37 -6.73 -9.47 -14.83
C THR A 37 -6.57 -9.77 -13.34
N ARG A 38 -7.62 -9.56 -12.55
CA ARG A 38 -7.62 -9.92 -11.12
C ARG A 38 -7.40 -11.43 -10.89
N ALA A 39 -8.03 -12.27 -11.69
CA ALA A 39 -7.82 -13.71 -11.61
C ALA A 39 -6.37 -14.09 -11.96
N ALA A 40 -5.78 -13.47 -12.98
CA ALA A 40 -4.38 -13.66 -13.36
C ALA A 40 -3.42 -13.21 -12.25
N ASP A 41 -3.68 -12.05 -11.61
CA ASP A 41 -2.89 -11.55 -10.48
C ASP A 41 -2.95 -12.49 -9.28
N SER A 42 -4.13 -13.04 -8.98
CA SER A 42 -4.28 -14.06 -7.95
C SER A 42 -3.45 -15.30 -8.26
N GLY A 43 -3.44 -15.76 -9.52
CA GLY A 43 -2.57 -16.84 -9.97
C GLY A 43 -1.08 -16.53 -9.81
N CYS A 44 -0.67 -15.29 -10.11
CA CYS A 44 0.71 -14.84 -9.87
C CYS A 44 1.09 -14.90 -8.40
N TYR A 45 0.18 -14.48 -7.53
CA TYR A 45 0.38 -14.53 -6.09
C TYR A 45 0.53 -15.98 -5.58
N LEU A 46 -0.35 -16.89 -6.02
CA LEU A 46 -0.27 -18.30 -5.69
C LEU A 46 1.04 -18.92 -6.18
N ALA A 47 1.51 -18.56 -7.38
CA ALA A 47 2.80 -18.99 -7.89
C ALA A 47 3.99 -18.48 -7.06
N LYS A 48 3.90 -17.24 -6.52
CA LYS A 48 4.92 -16.69 -5.62
C LYS A 48 4.97 -17.42 -4.28
N ASN A 49 3.82 -17.77 -3.73
CA ASN A 49 3.73 -18.43 -2.42
C ASN A 49 4.11 -19.91 -2.48
N ALA A 50 3.80 -20.60 -3.59
CA ALA A 50 4.09 -22.03 -3.71
C ALA A 50 5.60 -22.31 -3.79
N SER A 51 6.32 -21.66 -4.72
CA SER A 51 7.75 -21.96 -4.91
C SER A 51 8.55 -20.83 -5.56
N ARG A 52 7.94 -19.68 -5.85
CA ARG A 52 8.51 -18.65 -6.72
C ARG A 52 9.08 -19.23 -8.03
N ASN A 53 9.36 -18.41 -9.01
CA ASN A 53 9.88 -18.82 -10.31
C ASN A 53 9.09 -20.02 -10.93
N SER A 54 7.76 -19.97 -10.81
CA SER A 54 6.79 -20.98 -11.19
C SER A 54 5.58 -20.35 -11.85
N TYR A 55 4.65 -21.17 -12.30
CA TYR A 55 3.35 -20.68 -12.79
C TYR A 55 2.21 -21.36 -12.04
N PHE A 56 1.07 -20.67 -11.97
CA PHE A 56 -0.18 -21.21 -11.44
C PHE A 56 -1.29 -21.03 -12.47
N ILE A 57 -1.99 -22.11 -12.76
CA ILE A 57 -3.14 -22.10 -13.68
C ILE A 57 -4.40 -21.99 -12.81
N VAL A 58 -5.16 -20.92 -13.00
CA VAL A 58 -6.45 -20.72 -12.31
C VAL A 58 -7.51 -21.52 -13.08
N GLU A 59 -7.97 -22.63 -12.47
CA GLU A 59 -8.99 -23.50 -13.05
C GLU A 59 -10.41 -22.97 -12.79
N GLU A 60 -11.31 -23.16 -13.75
CA GLU A 60 -12.66 -22.57 -13.82
C GLU A 60 -13.60 -22.89 -12.64
N GLN A 61 -13.46 -24.03 -11.99
CA GLN A 61 -14.44 -24.51 -11.00
C GLN A 61 -13.93 -24.52 -9.55
N ALA A 62 -12.63 -24.62 -9.34
CA ALA A 62 -12.03 -24.55 -8.00
C ALA A 62 -11.87 -23.09 -7.52
N GLY A 63 -11.70 -22.15 -8.46
CA GLY A 63 -11.31 -20.78 -8.16
C GLY A 63 -12.33 -19.95 -7.39
N ALA A 64 -13.61 -20.04 -7.67
CA ALA A 64 -14.58 -19.13 -7.06
C ALA A 64 -14.86 -19.42 -5.58
N LEU A 65 -14.95 -20.68 -5.19
CA LEU A 65 -15.18 -21.07 -3.79
C LEU A 65 -13.92 -20.90 -2.95
N ASP A 66 -12.78 -21.27 -3.50
CA ASP A 66 -11.45 -21.04 -2.88
C ASP A 66 -11.16 -19.55 -2.76
N HIS A 67 -11.49 -18.76 -3.77
CA HIS A 67 -11.29 -17.32 -3.77
C HIS A 67 -12.09 -16.63 -2.66
N LEU A 68 -13.38 -16.94 -2.52
CA LEU A 68 -14.23 -16.42 -1.46
C LEU A 68 -13.76 -16.85 -0.07
N THR A 69 -13.27 -18.08 0.07
CA THR A 69 -12.74 -18.60 1.33
C THR A 69 -11.44 -17.88 1.66
N GLN A 70 -10.57 -17.67 0.69
CA GLN A 70 -9.30 -16.97 0.84
C GLN A 70 -9.50 -15.47 1.13
N GLU A 71 -10.44 -14.80 0.45
CA GLU A 71 -10.80 -13.41 0.77
C GLU A 71 -11.31 -13.26 2.20
N ARG A 72 -12.19 -14.18 2.65
CA ARG A 72 -12.68 -14.21 4.04
C ARG A 72 -11.55 -14.42 5.04
N HIS A 73 -10.60 -15.29 4.72
CA HIS A 73 -9.44 -15.55 5.55
C HIS A 73 -8.58 -14.29 5.70
N TYR A 74 -8.18 -13.65 4.58
CA TYR A 74 -7.40 -12.41 4.64
C TYR A 74 -8.14 -11.28 5.35
N LEU A 75 -9.45 -11.15 5.10
CA LEU A 75 -10.26 -10.16 5.80
C LEU A 75 -10.30 -10.40 7.31
N ALA A 76 -10.36 -11.66 7.75
CA ALA A 76 -10.28 -11.99 9.16
C ALA A 76 -8.93 -11.61 9.77
N ILE A 77 -7.81 -11.81 9.01
CA ILE A 77 -6.47 -11.37 9.43
C ILE A 77 -6.41 -9.85 9.55
N VAL A 78 -6.90 -9.10 8.56
CA VAL A 78 -6.95 -7.62 8.60
C VAL A 78 -7.73 -7.12 9.82
N ARG A 79 -8.93 -7.67 10.06
CA ARG A 79 -9.75 -7.28 11.22
C ARG A 79 -9.07 -7.63 12.54
N ARG A 80 -8.45 -8.80 12.61
CA ARG A 80 -7.66 -9.19 13.79
C ARG A 80 -6.51 -8.22 13.99
N ALA A 81 -5.77 -7.84 12.95
CA ALA A 81 -4.65 -6.92 13.04
C ALA A 81 -5.07 -5.54 13.57
N LEU A 82 -6.22 -5.02 13.16
CA LEU A 82 -6.80 -3.79 13.74
C LEU A 82 -7.15 -3.94 15.23
N LEU A 83 -7.67 -5.10 15.63
CA LEU A 83 -8.10 -5.35 17.02
C LEU A 83 -6.94 -5.64 17.97
N THR A 84 -5.89 -6.30 17.47
CA THR A 84 -4.75 -6.76 18.28
C THR A 84 -3.50 -5.91 18.09
N ASP A 85 -3.62 -4.81 17.33
CA ASP A 85 -2.51 -3.88 17.09
C ASP A 85 -1.29 -4.56 16.44
N SER A 86 -1.54 -5.47 15.46
CA SER A 86 -0.52 -6.36 14.92
C SER A 86 -0.13 -6.08 13.46
N PHE A 87 -0.48 -4.93 12.90
CA PHE A 87 0.16 -4.44 11.69
C PHE A 87 1.62 -4.07 11.97
N GLU A 88 2.43 -4.06 10.93
CA GLU A 88 3.83 -3.61 11.02
C GLU A 88 4.06 -2.42 10.07
N LEU A 89 4.88 -1.48 10.53
CA LEU A 89 5.34 -0.36 9.72
C LEU A 89 6.78 -0.60 9.29
N TYR A 90 7.00 -0.60 7.98
CA TYR A 90 8.33 -0.60 7.39
C TYR A 90 8.63 0.81 6.92
N ALA A 91 9.90 1.20 6.98
CA ALA A 91 10.38 2.49 6.50
C ALA A 91 11.33 2.26 5.32
N GLN A 92 11.04 2.89 4.19
CA GLN A 92 11.87 2.86 2.99
C GLN A 92 12.53 4.23 2.80
N PRO A 93 13.87 4.32 2.75
CA PRO A 93 14.54 5.59 2.54
C PRO A 93 14.35 6.09 1.10
N ILE A 94 14.02 7.38 0.98
CA ILE A 94 14.01 8.13 -0.27
C ILE A 94 15.30 8.91 -0.35
N VAL A 95 16.17 8.51 -1.28
CA VAL A 95 17.52 9.09 -1.42
C VAL A 95 17.48 10.25 -2.42
N PRO A 96 17.90 11.47 -2.04
CA PRO A 96 17.97 12.60 -2.96
C PRO A 96 19.05 12.37 -4.04
N LEU A 97 18.75 12.72 -5.29
CA LEU A 97 19.68 12.63 -6.42
C LEU A 97 20.71 13.76 -6.44
N SER A 98 20.50 14.81 -5.68
CA SER A 98 21.42 15.93 -5.50
C SER A 98 21.96 15.95 -4.07
N HIS A 99 23.02 16.72 -3.81
CA HIS A 99 23.59 16.91 -2.46
C HIS A 99 22.66 17.71 -1.51
N ALA A 100 21.34 17.59 -1.67
CA ALA A 100 20.39 18.17 -0.74
C ALA A 100 20.53 17.45 0.62
N ASN A 101 20.67 18.24 1.68
CA ASN A 101 20.66 17.71 3.04
C ASN A 101 19.24 17.29 3.39
N GLY A 102 19.09 16.14 4.06
CA GLY A 102 17.85 15.66 4.62
C GLY A 102 17.52 14.22 4.22
N SER A 103 17.02 13.47 5.16
CA SER A 103 16.58 12.09 4.95
C SER A 103 15.06 12.07 4.88
N HIS A 104 14.53 11.46 3.84
CA HIS A 104 13.11 11.21 3.72
C HIS A 104 12.85 9.71 3.85
N LEU A 105 11.75 9.34 4.49
CA LEU A 105 11.29 7.96 4.61
C LEU A 105 9.87 7.84 4.11
N GLU A 106 9.58 6.80 3.36
CA GLU A 106 8.21 6.37 3.08
C GLU A 106 7.81 5.26 4.04
N ILE A 107 6.65 5.40 4.65
CA ILE A 107 6.09 4.40 5.56
C ILE A 107 5.20 3.45 4.78
N LEU A 108 5.53 2.18 4.89
CA LEU A 108 4.87 1.10 4.17
C LEU A 108 4.23 0.13 5.16
N LEU A 109 2.92 0.00 5.08
CA LEU A 109 2.14 -0.94 5.89
C LEU A 109 2.47 -2.38 5.49
N ARG A 110 2.64 -3.24 6.48
CA ARG A 110 2.84 -4.68 6.33
C ARG A 110 1.86 -5.44 7.22
N LEU A 111 1.45 -6.58 6.74
CA LEU A 111 0.56 -7.50 7.45
C LEU A 111 1.17 -8.89 7.40
N LYS A 112 1.15 -9.60 8.53
CA LYS A 112 1.59 -10.99 8.62
C LYS A 112 0.42 -11.92 8.85
N ASP A 113 0.53 -13.12 8.31
CA ASP A 113 -0.38 -14.22 8.62
C ASP A 113 -0.05 -14.86 9.97
N GLU A 114 -0.78 -15.94 10.31
CA GLU A 114 -0.56 -16.70 11.54
C GLU A 114 0.77 -17.47 11.60
N PHE A 115 1.44 -17.62 10.45
CA PHE A 115 2.75 -18.27 10.34
C PHE A 115 3.90 -17.26 10.36
N GLY A 116 3.59 -15.96 10.40
CA GLY A 116 4.56 -14.86 10.37
C GLY A 116 5.01 -14.45 8.95
N GLU A 117 4.38 -15.01 7.91
CA GLU A 117 4.67 -14.66 6.52
C GLU A 117 3.98 -13.35 6.11
N LEU A 118 4.67 -12.55 5.31
CA LEU A 118 4.15 -11.26 4.85
C LEU A 118 3.05 -11.45 3.79
N ILE A 119 1.88 -10.89 4.08
CA ILE A 119 0.79 -10.74 3.11
C ILE A 119 1.02 -9.46 2.31
N SER A 120 1.00 -9.58 0.98
CA SER A 120 1.20 -8.43 0.08
C SER A 120 0.11 -7.36 0.28
N PRO A 121 0.44 -6.06 0.36
CA PRO A 121 -0.53 -4.97 0.34
C PRO A 121 -1.50 -5.06 -0.84
N ALA A 122 -1.05 -5.48 -2.02
CA ALA A 122 -1.88 -5.68 -3.20
C ALA A 122 -3.00 -6.72 -2.99
N VAL A 123 -2.90 -7.57 -1.97
CA VAL A 123 -3.94 -8.57 -1.62
C VAL A 123 -4.91 -7.99 -0.61
N PHE A 124 -4.43 -7.41 0.50
CA PHE A 124 -5.30 -7.03 1.60
C PHE A 124 -5.87 -5.61 1.49
N ILE A 125 -5.17 -4.67 0.85
CA ILE A 125 -5.68 -3.28 0.69
C ILE A 125 -6.98 -3.25 -0.12
N PRO A 126 -7.10 -3.87 -1.32
CA PRO A 126 -8.36 -3.89 -2.05
C PRO A 126 -9.50 -4.59 -1.29
N LEU A 127 -9.19 -5.59 -0.47
CA LEU A 127 -10.17 -6.23 0.41
C LEU A 127 -10.65 -5.27 1.50
N ALA A 128 -9.73 -4.57 2.14
CA ALA A 128 -10.03 -3.57 3.16
C ALA A 128 -10.87 -2.42 2.60
N GLU A 129 -10.57 -1.96 1.38
CA GLU A 129 -11.34 -0.93 0.66
C GLU A 129 -12.78 -1.35 0.45
N ARG A 130 -13.02 -2.55 -0.12
CA ARG A 130 -14.36 -3.10 -0.35
C ARG A 130 -15.17 -3.29 0.93
N GLN A 131 -14.50 -3.48 2.05
CA GLN A 131 -15.12 -3.68 3.36
C GLN A 131 -15.20 -2.42 4.22
N GLY A 132 -14.77 -1.27 3.69
CA GLY A 132 -14.83 0.02 4.38
C GLY A 132 -13.89 0.13 5.59
N LEU A 133 -12.80 -0.64 5.61
CA LEU A 133 -11.84 -0.67 6.73
C LEU A 133 -10.69 0.34 6.56
N MET A 134 -10.59 1.03 5.43
CA MET A 134 -9.44 1.87 5.15
C MET A 134 -9.29 3.05 6.10
N CYS A 135 -10.39 3.68 6.52
CA CYS A 135 -10.31 4.78 7.49
C CYS A 135 -9.70 4.32 8.83
N ASP A 136 -10.02 3.11 9.28
CA ASP A 136 -9.46 2.56 10.51
C ASP A 136 -8.00 2.17 10.34
N ILE A 137 -7.63 1.62 9.18
CA ILE A 137 -6.23 1.29 8.83
C ILE A 137 -5.40 2.57 8.73
N ASP A 138 -5.84 3.57 7.98
CA ASP A 138 -5.10 4.83 7.82
C ASP A 138 -4.97 5.57 9.17
N GLU A 139 -6.01 5.54 10.03
CA GLU A 139 -5.93 6.07 11.40
C GLU A 139 -4.90 5.32 12.23
N TRP A 140 -4.89 3.99 12.13
CA TRP A 140 -3.91 3.13 12.80
C TRP A 140 -2.49 3.51 12.35
N VAL A 141 -2.25 3.61 11.04
CA VAL A 141 -0.93 3.99 10.49
C VAL A 141 -0.47 5.34 11.02
N VAL A 142 -1.31 6.38 10.89
CA VAL A 142 -0.93 7.73 11.33
C VAL A 142 -0.65 7.77 12.84
N SER A 143 -1.48 7.12 13.66
CA SER A 143 -1.30 7.09 15.11
C SER A 143 0.01 6.41 15.52
N HIS A 144 0.35 5.28 14.85
CA HIS A 144 1.56 4.52 15.15
C HIS A 144 2.83 5.21 14.64
N VAL A 145 2.76 5.86 13.47
CA VAL A 145 3.86 6.70 12.98
C VAL A 145 4.15 7.82 13.98
N LEU A 146 3.13 8.55 14.42
CA LEU A 146 3.31 9.63 15.40
C LEU A 146 3.88 9.10 16.72
N SER A 147 3.32 8.02 17.27
CA SER A 147 3.81 7.40 18.50
C SER A 147 5.27 6.94 18.39
N ARG A 148 5.64 6.33 17.26
CA ARG A 148 7.02 5.85 17.02
C ARG A 148 8.00 7.02 16.91
N LEU A 149 7.60 8.08 16.20
CA LEU A 149 8.41 9.29 16.08
C LEU A 149 8.62 9.97 17.43
N GLU A 150 7.60 10.07 18.25
CA GLU A 150 7.71 10.66 19.59
C GLU A 150 8.73 9.91 20.46
N GLN A 151 8.76 8.59 20.36
CA GLN A 151 9.71 7.75 21.10
C GLN A 151 11.14 7.87 20.60
N GLU A 152 11.34 8.12 19.29
CA GLU A 152 12.65 8.10 18.63
C GLU A 152 13.13 9.48 18.15
N LEU A 153 12.45 10.55 18.49
CA LEU A 153 12.70 11.90 17.97
C LEU A 153 14.16 12.37 18.13
N LEU A 154 14.82 11.95 19.21
CA LEU A 154 16.24 12.26 19.45
C LEU A 154 17.19 11.51 18.51
N SER A 155 16.83 10.31 18.07
CA SER A 155 17.61 9.46 17.17
C SER A 155 17.42 9.86 15.71
N LEU A 156 16.27 10.45 15.39
CA LEU A 156 15.85 10.80 14.03
C LEU A 156 16.11 12.28 13.66
N ARG A 157 17.09 12.93 14.30
CA ARG A 157 17.43 14.35 14.07
C ARG A 157 17.79 14.71 12.64
N HIS A 158 18.11 13.72 11.79
CA HIS A 158 18.46 13.91 10.38
C HIS A 158 17.26 13.65 9.45
N LEU A 159 16.11 13.32 10.04
CA LEU A 159 14.92 13.03 9.27
C LEU A 159 14.13 14.32 9.02
N ASP A 160 14.00 14.68 7.74
CA ASP A 160 13.27 15.88 7.35
C ASP A 160 11.81 15.60 7.10
N LYS A 161 11.50 14.48 6.43
CA LYS A 161 10.12 14.15 6.06
C LYS A 161 9.83 12.67 6.16
N ILE A 162 8.59 12.40 6.52
CA ILE A 162 7.98 11.08 6.53
C ILE A 162 6.76 11.10 5.65
N ALA A 163 6.79 10.29 4.61
CA ALA A 163 5.70 10.07 3.69
C ALA A 163 4.77 8.98 4.25
N ILE A 164 3.47 9.28 4.28
CA ILE A 164 2.42 8.40 4.76
C ILE A 164 1.33 8.32 3.70
N ASN A 165 1.08 7.14 3.18
CA ASN A 165 0.03 6.89 2.21
C ASN A 165 -1.36 7.02 2.83
N ILE A 166 -2.29 7.69 2.15
CA ILE A 166 -3.69 7.86 2.56
C ILE A 166 -4.61 7.37 1.44
N SER A 167 -5.55 6.52 1.78
CA SER A 167 -6.52 5.97 0.83
C SER A 167 -7.51 7.04 0.34
N GLY A 168 -8.01 6.87 -0.89
CA GLY A 168 -9.03 7.74 -1.46
C GLY A 168 -10.34 7.77 -0.66
N ILE A 169 -10.66 6.67 0.02
CA ILE A 169 -11.84 6.56 0.90
C ILE A 169 -11.68 7.50 2.10
N SER A 170 -10.51 7.50 2.73
CA SER A 170 -10.19 8.33 3.89
C SER A 170 -10.18 9.82 3.58
N LEU A 171 -9.79 10.21 2.36
CA LEU A 171 -9.85 11.62 1.91
C LEU A 171 -11.26 12.20 1.95
N SER A 172 -12.28 11.35 1.75
CA SER A 172 -13.68 11.74 1.67
C SER A 172 -14.41 11.65 3.03
N ASP A 173 -13.76 11.13 4.06
CA ASP A 173 -14.36 10.94 5.38
C ASP A 173 -14.05 12.09 6.33
N HIS A 174 -15.09 12.88 6.66
CA HIS A 174 -14.96 13.99 7.60
C HIS A 174 -14.63 13.56 9.04
N LYS A 175 -15.02 12.34 9.44
CA LYS A 175 -14.71 11.83 10.79
C LYS A 175 -13.22 11.48 10.86
N PHE A 176 -12.70 10.85 9.81
CA PHE A 176 -11.28 10.56 9.66
C PHE A 176 -10.46 11.85 9.72
N LEU A 177 -10.80 12.87 8.90
CA LEU A 177 -10.11 14.17 8.94
C LEU A 177 -10.09 14.77 10.36
N LYS A 178 -11.22 14.72 11.07
CA LYS A 178 -11.32 15.25 12.44
C LYS A 178 -10.39 14.48 13.40
N LYS A 179 -10.32 13.16 13.28
CA LYS A 179 -9.45 12.31 14.10
C LYS A 179 -7.98 12.60 13.82
N ILE A 180 -7.57 12.63 12.56
CA ILE A 180 -6.18 12.91 12.15
C ILE A 180 -5.73 14.30 12.63
N LYS A 181 -6.58 15.33 12.47
CA LYS A 181 -6.29 16.67 13.02
C LYS A 181 -6.08 16.66 14.53
N LYS A 182 -6.85 15.84 15.25
CA LYS A 182 -6.70 15.71 16.70
C LYS A 182 -5.39 15.01 17.07
N LEU A 183 -5.05 13.93 16.37
CA LEU A 183 -3.79 13.19 16.57
C LEU A 183 -2.57 14.11 16.34
N ILE A 184 -2.52 14.79 15.20
CA ILE A 184 -1.41 15.70 14.86
C ILE A 184 -1.27 16.82 15.90
N LYS A 185 -2.39 17.45 16.32
CA LYS A 185 -2.35 18.51 17.33
C LYS A 185 -1.94 18.05 18.72
N ALA A 186 -2.19 16.79 19.05
CA ALA A 186 -1.83 16.22 20.35
C ALA A 186 -0.38 15.70 20.37
N SER A 187 0.20 15.47 19.20
CA SER A 187 1.56 14.96 19.05
C SER A 187 2.60 16.05 19.27
N THR A 188 3.77 15.64 19.75
CA THR A 188 4.98 16.47 19.86
C THR A 188 5.80 16.48 18.56
N VAL A 189 5.44 15.65 17.58
CA VAL A 189 6.08 15.58 16.26
C VAL A 189 5.79 16.87 15.48
N PRO A 190 6.80 17.56 14.95
CA PRO A 190 6.57 18.72 14.09
C PRO A 190 5.71 18.34 12.87
N ALA A 191 4.62 19.06 12.66
CA ALA A 191 3.68 18.73 11.60
C ALA A 191 4.30 18.87 10.18
N ASP A 192 5.34 19.69 10.03
CA ASP A 192 6.09 19.87 8.79
C ASP A 192 6.99 18.69 8.44
N MET A 193 7.23 17.76 9.37
CA MET A 193 7.84 16.47 9.07
C MET A 193 6.88 15.51 8.35
N LEU A 194 5.56 15.70 8.45
CA LEU A 194 4.57 14.81 7.87
C LEU A 194 4.26 15.19 6.43
N CYS A 195 4.42 14.23 5.51
CA CYS A 195 4.01 14.33 4.12
C CYS A 195 2.96 13.26 3.83
N PHE A 196 1.73 13.64 3.53
CA PHE A 196 0.70 12.69 3.15
C PHE A 196 0.72 12.43 1.64
N GLU A 197 0.82 11.18 1.23
CA GLU A 197 0.81 10.76 -0.16
C GLU A 197 -0.57 10.28 -0.58
N ILE A 198 -1.01 10.77 -1.72
CA ILE A 198 -2.34 10.52 -2.27
C ILE A 198 -2.15 10.12 -3.72
N THR A 199 -2.77 9.02 -4.15
CA THR A 199 -2.71 8.66 -5.57
C THR A 199 -3.45 9.69 -6.44
N GLU A 200 -2.96 9.92 -7.65
CA GLU A 200 -3.60 10.82 -8.63
C GLU A 200 -5.08 10.47 -8.83
N THR A 201 -5.37 9.19 -8.99
CA THR A 201 -6.75 8.69 -9.18
C THR A 201 -7.64 9.04 -8.00
N ALA A 202 -7.18 8.91 -6.77
CA ALA A 202 -7.93 9.28 -5.57
C ALA A 202 -8.20 10.79 -5.48
N ALA A 203 -7.21 11.61 -5.83
CA ALA A 203 -7.35 13.05 -5.83
C ALA A 203 -8.35 13.55 -6.88
N VAL A 204 -8.36 12.94 -8.08
CA VAL A 204 -9.24 13.34 -9.20
C VAL A 204 -10.67 12.84 -8.98
N SER A 205 -10.87 11.62 -8.51
CA SER A 205 -12.21 11.03 -8.34
C SER A 205 -13.09 11.79 -7.33
N ASN A 206 -12.50 12.52 -6.38
CA ASN A 206 -13.23 13.37 -5.45
C ASN A 206 -12.47 14.67 -5.11
N MET A 207 -12.21 15.47 -6.13
CA MET A 207 -11.35 16.67 -6.05
C MET A 207 -11.76 17.65 -4.94
N ALA A 208 -13.05 17.90 -4.77
CA ALA A 208 -13.53 18.85 -3.77
C ALA A 208 -13.20 18.39 -2.33
N GLN A 209 -13.39 17.10 -2.03
CA GLN A 209 -13.09 16.55 -0.72
C GLN A 209 -11.58 16.44 -0.48
N ALA A 210 -10.83 16.04 -1.52
CA ALA A 210 -9.37 16.03 -1.46
C ALA A 210 -8.80 17.42 -1.16
N GLN A 211 -9.32 18.47 -1.83
CA GLN A 211 -8.91 19.84 -1.58
C GLN A 211 -9.20 20.30 -0.13
N LEU A 212 -10.37 19.98 0.40
CA LEU A 212 -10.73 20.31 1.78
C LEU A 212 -9.79 19.58 2.78
N PHE A 213 -9.51 18.30 2.54
CA PHE A 213 -8.60 17.51 3.36
C PHE A 213 -7.19 18.10 3.35
N ILE A 214 -6.65 18.35 2.15
CA ILE A 214 -5.32 18.94 1.95
C ILE A 214 -5.22 20.31 2.63
N GLN A 215 -6.17 21.20 2.41
CA GLN A 215 -6.16 22.53 3.02
C GLN A 215 -6.20 22.45 4.55
N ALA A 216 -7.04 21.56 5.09
CA ALA A 216 -7.20 21.41 6.54
C ALA A 216 -5.94 20.92 7.25
N LEU A 217 -5.12 20.05 6.62
CA LEU A 217 -3.87 19.57 7.20
C LEU A 217 -2.68 20.47 6.85
N ARG A 218 -2.68 21.16 5.70
CA ARG A 218 -1.70 22.22 5.41
C ARG A 218 -1.75 23.37 6.40
N LEU A 219 -2.93 23.72 6.90
CA LEU A 219 -3.07 24.71 7.98
C LEU A 219 -2.43 24.28 9.29
N LEU A 220 -2.14 22.98 9.47
CA LEU A 220 -1.39 22.47 10.61
C LEU A 220 0.12 22.41 10.33
N GLY A 221 0.55 22.65 9.11
CA GLY A 221 1.96 22.58 8.66
C GLY A 221 2.32 21.33 7.87
N CYS A 222 1.40 20.38 7.65
CA CYS A 222 1.69 19.15 6.92
C CYS A 222 1.93 19.39 5.43
N HIS A 223 2.71 18.51 4.81
CA HIS A 223 2.98 18.47 3.38
C HIS A 223 2.13 17.41 2.68
N PHE A 224 2.07 17.50 1.34
CA PHE A 224 1.36 16.55 0.48
C PHE A 224 2.16 16.27 -0.77
N ALA A 225 2.11 15.02 -1.23
CA ALA A 225 2.62 14.57 -2.51
C ALA A 225 1.53 13.81 -3.28
N LEU A 226 1.62 13.86 -4.61
CA LEU A 226 0.82 13.00 -5.49
C LEU A 226 1.67 11.81 -5.88
N ASP A 227 1.13 10.64 -5.65
CA ASP A 227 1.73 9.35 -6.03
C ASP A 227 1.07 8.78 -7.29
N ASP A 228 1.72 7.80 -7.92
CA ASP A 228 1.28 7.15 -9.16
C ASP A 228 1.00 8.13 -10.31
N PHE A 229 1.72 9.27 -10.36
CA PHE A 229 1.49 10.31 -11.36
C PHE A 229 1.72 9.78 -12.80
N GLY A 230 0.71 9.97 -13.66
CA GLY A 230 0.76 9.57 -15.07
C GLY A 230 0.25 8.14 -15.33
N VAL A 231 -0.15 7.39 -14.32
CA VAL A 231 -0.79 6.06 -14.49
C VAL A 231 -2.31 6.18 -14.60
N GLY A 232 -2.88 7.32 -14.20
CA GLY A 232 -4.31 7.60 -14.17
C GLY A 232 -4.85 8.25 -15.45
N MET A 233 -6.12 8.72 -15.36
CA MET A 233 -6.86 9.35 -16.47
C MET A 233 -6.35 10.73 -16.88
N SER A 234 -5.37 11.29 -16.19
CA SER A 234 -4.76 12.60 -16.51
C SER A 234 -3.54 12.50 -17.42
N SER A 235 -3.21 11.31 -17.93
CA SER A 235 -2.16 11.20 -18.96
C SER A 235 -2.67 11.86 -20.22
N PHE A 236 -2.07 12.98 -20.54
CA PHE A 236 -2.25 13.94 -21.64
C PHE A 236 -2.84 13.43 -22.94
#